data_9e4f282f456a65318d4fad9298cbade8
#
_entry.id   9e4f282f456a65318d4fad9298cbade8
#
_cell.length_a   1.000
_cell.length_b   1.000
_cell.length_c   1.000
_cell.angle_alpha   90.00
_cell.angle_beta   90.00
_cell.angle_gamma   90.00
#
_symmetry.space_group_name_H-M   'P 1'
#
loop_
_entity.id
_entity.type
_entity.pdbx_description
1 polymer ?
#
loop_
_entity_poly.entity_id
_entity_poly.type
_entity_poly.pdbx_seq_one_letter_code
_entity_poly.pdbx_strand_id
1 'polypeptide(L)'
;MTTAGTLPPMVPTAASTVLRLDPPFRAEHVGSLLRPPQLLERRAQFDAKQCTAEELKAEEDAAIAAAVKFQQEVGIQSITDGEMRRGFFYEGMFEKLEGMENIVRPIETFSAYLPYVQTFITFGMKEVLSINCTGRIHRPKTGIHVADFVYLKSLVPPQDVKNIKINICGPTWMHLRHGAENTYDHSVYKDDEMYFADLVQAYVEELKELYYLGCRNIQFDDPTFAFFCADSTIEGMEEAGVDSEKLFDTYIKLYNDILKNRPAELTIGLHTCRGNYKGMHYCEGGYDRVAQKLFNKLSVDCYYLEYDNDRAGSLEPLKHLPLNKAVVLGLVTTKSGTLETVEEIRDRVDEAVDLIMEGNPKRSRAYALNQICVSPQCGFASVAEGNPITEQEQRQKLALVVEVAKKIFE
;
A
#
# COMPACT_ATOMS: atom_id res chain seq x y z
N MET A 1 -29.42 -6.72 -21.12
CA MET A 1 -29.82 -5.82 -20.00
C MET A 1 -29.92 -6.68 -18.74
N THR A 2 -28.83 -6.84 -18.03
CA THR A 2 -28.79 -7.48 -16.71
C THR A 2 -29.13 -6.41 -15.70
N THR A 3 -30.24 -6.60 -14.98
CA THR A 3 -30.68 -5.76 -13.88
C THR A 3 -29.55 -5.65 -12.86
N ALA A 4 -29.12 -4.43 -12.55
CA ALA A 4 -28.24 -4.17 -11.42
C ALA A 4 -28.95 -4.59 -10.13
N GLY A 5 -28.79 -5.85 -9.75
CA GLY A 5 -29.26 -6.34 -8.47
C GLY A 5 -28.47 -5.65 -7.37
N THR A 6 -29.18 -5.04 -6.42
CA THR A 6 -28.54 -4.55 -5.20
C THR A 6 -27.80 -5.69 -4.52
N LEU A 7 -26.47 -5.52 -4.36
CA LEU A 7 -25.65 -6.49 -3.65
C LEU A 7 -26.21 -6.69 -2.22
N PRO A 8 -26.23 -7.93 -1.69
CA PRO A 8 -26.74 -8.17 -0.34
C PRO A 8 -25.94 -7.39 0.69
N PRO A 9 -26.52 -7.05 1.85
CA PRO A 9 -25.78 -6.39 2.93
C PRO A 9 -24.63 -7.28 3.41
N MET A 10 -23.44 -6.68 3.61
CA MET A 10 -22.36 -7.37 4.32
C MET A 10 -22.79 -7.63 5.76
N VAL A 11 -22.65 -8.86 6.23
CA VAL A 11 -22.90 -9.19 7.63
C VAL A 11 -21.72 -8.68 8.44
N PRO A 12 -21.91 -7.79 9.42
CA PRO A 12 -20.84 -7.31 10.28
C PRO A 12 -20.22 -8.50 11.03
N THR A 13 -18.93 -8.72 10.86
CA THR A 13 -18.17 -9.60 11.73
C THR A 13 -17.31 -8.73 12.64
N ALA A 14 -17.29 -9.04 13.93
CA ALA A 14 -16.35 -8.42 14.86
C ALA A 14 -14.94 -8.53 14.29
N ALA A 15 -14.08 -7.52 14.53
CA ALA A 15 -12.67 -7.57 14.13
C ALA A 15 -12.11 -8.96 14.48
N SER A 16 -11.45 -9.61 13.53
CA SER A 16 -10.96 -10.98 13.73
C SER A 16 -10.14 -11.06 15.01
N THR A 17 -10.56 -11.94 15.93
CA THR A 17 -9.79 -12.26 17.14
C THR A 17 -8.73 -13.33 16.86
N VAL A 18 -8.67 -13.84 15.62
CA VAL A 18 -7.80 -14.94 15.20
C VAL A 18 -6.77 -14.41 14.22
N LEU A 19 -5.51 -14.82 14.41
CA LEU A 19 -4.43 -14.60 13.45
C LEU A 19 -4.81 -15.16 12.07
N ARG A 20 -4.58 -14.37 11.03
CA ARG A 20 -4.84 -14.75 9.65
C ARG A 20 -3.56 -14.90 8.88
N LEU A 21 -3.51 -15.94 8.10
CA LEU A 21 -2.49 -16.25 7.11
C LEU A 21 -3.17 -16.83 5.86
N ASP A 22 -2.42 -16.81 4.76
CA ASP A 22 -2.82 -17.36 3.46
C ASP A 22 -4.09 -16.72 2.85
N PRO A 23 -4.10 -15.37 2.73
CA PRO A 23 -3.04 -14.37 2.92
C PRO A 23 -2.96 -13.76 4.34
N PRO A 24 -1.85 -13.06 4.74
CA PRO A 24 -0.60 -12.94 4.00
C PRO A 24 0.16 -14.26 3.93
N PHE A 25 0.93 -14.46 2.84
CA PHE A 25 1.72 -15.68 2.64
C PHE A 25 3.10 -15.54 3.28
N ARG A 26 3.79 -16.66 3.56
CA ARG A 26 5.12 -16.65 4.17
C ARG A 26 6.15 -15.90 3.34
N ALA A 27 6.10 -16.07 2.00
CA ALA A 27 6.83 -15.28 1.03
C ALA A 27 5.89 -14.26 0.40
N GLU A 28 6.07 -13.00 0.72
CA GLU A 28 5.25 -11.88 0.23
C GLU A 28 6.07 -10.91 -0.63
N HIS A 29 5.38 -10.01 -1.29
CA HIS A 29 5.94 -8.81 -1.91
C HIS A 29 4.94 -7.65 -1.79
N VAL A 30 5.42 -6.41 -1.98
CA VAL A 30 4.57 -5.23 -1.81
C VAL A 30 3.58 -5.06 -2.97
N GLY A 31 4.01 -5.33 -4.22
CA GLY A 31 3.05 -5.33 -5.34
C GLY A 31 3.63 -4.84 -6.66
N SER A 32 4.25 -3.66 -6.69
CA SER A 32 4.76 -3.08 -7.93
C SER A 32 6.03 -3.79 -8.42
N LEU A 33 6.10 -4.00 -9.74
CA LEU A 33 7.22 -4.62 -10.45
C LEU A 33 7.79 -3.64 -11.49
N LEU A 34 9.04 -3.88 -11.92
CA LEU A 34 9.66 -3.10 -12.98
C LEU A 34 8.81 -3.14 -14.25
N ARG A 35 8.58 -1.96 -14.85
CA ARG A 35 7.82 -1.85 -16.10
C ARG A 35 8.71 -2.25 -17.27
N PRO A 36 8.20 -3.12 -18.17
CA PRO A 36 8.92 -3.42 -19.42
C PRO A 36 9.16 -2.14 -20.24
N PRO A 37 10.34 -2.02 -20.91
CA PRO A 37 10.64 -0.84 -21.73
C PRO A 37 9.58 -0.54 -22.79
N GLN A 38 8.96 -1.56 -23.37
CA GLN A 38 7.90 -1.43 -24.37
C GLN A 38 6.66 -0.73 -23.81
N LEU A 39 6.29 -1.06 -22.55
CA LEU A 39 5.17 -0.39 -21.87
C LEU A 39 5.50 1.09 -21.61
N LEU A 40 6.71 1.39 -21.17
CA LEU A 40 7.13 2.79 -20.92
C LEU A 40 7.13 3.59 -22.22
N GLU A 41 7.60 3.02 -23.33
CA GLU A 41 7.56 3.65 -24.65
C GLU A 41 6.10 3.87 -25.11
N ARG A 42 5.22 2.87 -24.97
CA ARG A 42 3.82 2.99 -25.34
C ARG A 42 3.11 4.08 -24.52
N ARG A 43 3.42 4.20 -23.24
CA ARG A 43 2.88 5.26 -22.38
C ARG A 43 3.35 6.64 -22.81
N ALA A 44 4.63 6.80 -23.13
CA ALA A 44 5.15 8.05 -23.67
C ALA A 44 4.50 8.44 -25.01
N GLN A 45 4.22 7.45 -25.89
CA GLN A 45 3.46 7.68 -27.13
C GLN A 45 2.01 8.12 -26.84
N PHE A 46 1.36 7.55 -25.84
CA PHE A 46 0.01 7.94 -25.44
C PHE A 46 -0.02 9.37 -24.90
N ASP A 47 0.90 9.75 -24.03
CA ASP A 47 1.04 11.10 -23.48
C ASP A 47 1.28 12.13 -24.60
N ALA A 48 2.07 11.73 -25.62
CA ALA A 48 2.31 12.53 -26.82
C ALA A 48 1.15 12.49 -27.84
N LYS A 49 0.04 11.78 -27.54
CA LYS A 49 -1.12 11.56 -28.42
C LYS A 49 -0.77 10.87 -29.76
N GLN A 50 0.23 9.97 -29.70
CA GLN A 50 0.72 9.21 -30.85
C GLN A 50 0.16 7.79 -30.92
N CYS A 51 -0.59 7.35 -29.90
CA CYS A 51 -1.32 6.09 -29.91
C CYS A 51 -2.68 6.24 -29.22
N THR A 52 -3.58 5.27 -29.42
CA THR A 52 -4.90 5.27 -28.79
C THR A 52 -4.89 4.67 -27.38
N ALA A 53 -5.95 4.90 -26.61
CA ALA A 53 -6.13 4.29 -25.29
C ALA A 53 -6.24 2.74 -25.39
N GLU A 54 -6.82 2.22 -26.47
CA GLU A 54 -6.93 0.79 -26.73
C GLU A 54 -5.55 0.16 -26.98
N GLU A 55 -4.67 0.86 -27.71
CA GLU A 55 -3.29 0.41 -27.94
C GLU A 55 -2.46 0.41 -26.67
N LEU A 56 -2.58 1.45 -25.83
CA LEU A 56 -1.95 1.49 -24.52
C LEU A 56 -2.46 0.35 -23.63
N LYS A 57 -3.78 0.18 -23.55
CA LYS A 57 -4.41 -0.90 -22.77
C LYS A 57 -3.94 -2.28 -23.19
N ALA A 58 -3.78 -2.52 -24.49
CA ALA A 58 -3.29 -3.80 -24.98
C ALA A 58 -1.85 -4.10 -24.53
N GLU A 59 -0.98 -3.09 -24.49
CA GLU A 59 0.39 -3.21 -23.99
C GLU A 59 0.40 -3.42 -22.47
N GLU A 60 -0.45 -2.71 -21.73
CA GLU A 60 -0.64 -2.90 -20.29
C GLU A 60 -1.13 -4.32 -19.97
N ASP A 61 -2.11 -4.83 -20.70
CA ASP A 61 -2.64 -6.17 -20.56
C ASP A 61 -1.53 -7.22 -20.79
N ALA A 62 -0.71 -7.05 -21.82
CA ALA A 62 0.41 -7.94 -22.10
C ALA A 62 1.47 -7.90 -20.96
N ALA A 63 1.79 -6.71 -20.47
CA ALA A 63 2.72 -6.54 -19.36
C ALA A 63 2.20 -7.18 -18.06
N ILE A 64 0.90 -7.04 -17.76
CA ILE A 64 0.27 -7.69 -16.60
C ILE A 64 0.32 -9.21 -16.74
N ALA A 65 -0.01 -9.75 -17.91
CA ALA A 65 0.05 -11.20 -18.14
C ALA A 65 1.47 -11.76 -17.94
N ALA A 66 2.49 -11.03 -18.42
CA ALA A 66 3.89 -11.37 -18.19
C ALA A 66 4.26 -11.29 -16.69
N ALA A 67 3.79 -10.25 -15.99
CA ALA A 67 4.02 -10.08 -14.55
C ALA A 67 3.38 -11.21 -13.72
N VAL A 68 2.17 -11.63 -14.05
CA VAL A 68 1.50 -12.78 -13.38
C VAL A 68 2.31 -14.06 -13.59
N LYS A 69 2.70 -14.36 -14.83
CA LYS A 69 3.53 -15.52 -15.16
C LYS A 69 4.88 -15.48 -14.41
N PHE A 70 5.53 -14.33 -14.37
CA PHE A 70 6.78 -14.11 -13.65
C PHE A 70 6.66 -14.44 -12.15
N GLN A 71 5.62 -13.93 -11.48
CA GLN A 71 5.35 -14.19 -10.06
C GLN A 71 5.12 -15.69 -9.79
N GLN A 72 4.35 -16.36 -10.66
CA GLN A 72 4.12 -17.81 -10.57
C GLN A 72 5.41 -18.62 -10.76
N GLU A 73 6.25 -18.26 -11.73
CA GLU A 73 7.55 -18.93 -11.99
C GLU A 73 8.53 -18.78 -10.83
N VAL A 74 8.56 -17.63 -10.18
CA VAL A 74 9.40 -17.39 -8.99
C VAL A 74 8.86 -18.12 -7.76
N GLY A 75 7.55 -18.42 -7.72
CA GLY A 75 6.89 -19.12 -6.61
C GLY A 75 6.28 -18.17 -5.57
N ILE A 76 6.09 -16.90 -5.90
CA ILE A 76 5.30 -15.97 -5.08
C ILE A 76 3.82 -16.35 -5.18
N GLN A 77 3.16 -16.44 -4.03
CA GLN A 77 1.74 -16.84 -3.97
C GLN A 77 0.79 -15.66 -4.09
N SER A 78 1.15 -14.49 -3.55
CA SER A 78 0.41 -13.24 -3.71
C SER A 78 0.57 -12.70 -5.12
N ILE A 79 -0.47 -12.76 -5.94
CA ILE A 79 -0.43 -12.34 -7.35
C ILE A 79 -0.98 -10.93 -7.49
N THR A 80 -0.19 -10.02 -8.03
CA THR A 80 -0.57 -8.62 -8.35
C THR A 80 -0.48 -8.35 -9.85
N ASP A 81 -1.04 -7.23 -10.29
CA ASP A 81 -0.86 -6.71 -11.65
C ASP A 81 0.51 -6.04 -11.88
N GLY A 82 1.39 -6.03 -10.86
CA GLY A 82 2.68 -5.34 -10.89
C GLY A 82 2.56 -3.81 -10.99
N GLU A 83 1.36 -3.27 -10.85
CA GLU A 83 1.03 -1.84 -11.05
C GLU A 83 1.35 -1.35 -12.49
N MET A 84 1.23 -2.23 -13.48
CA MET A 84 1.59 -1.93 -14.86
C MET A 84 0.77 -0.81 -15.49
N ARG A 85 -0.42 -0.50 -14.94
CA ARG A 85 -1.29 0.58 -15.42
C ARG A 85 -1.02 1.94 -14.78
N ARG A 86 -0.14 2.00 -13.76
CA ARG A 86 0.11 3.20 -12.94
C ARG A 86 1.44 3.86 -13.30
N GLY A 87 1.46 5.19 -13.31
CA GLY A 87 2.68 6.00 -13.31
C GLY A 87 3.24 6.19 -11.90
N PHE A 88 2.34 6.38 -10.91
CA PHE A 88 2.65 6.49 -9.48
C PHE A 88 1.79 5.51 -8.68
N PHE A 89 2.29 5.02 -7.55
CA PHE A 89 1.58 4.06 -6.69
C PHE A 89 0.16 4.48 -6.29
N TYR A 90 -0.10 5.79 -6.17
CA TYR A 90 -1.40 6.34 -5.76
C TYR A 90 -2.39 6.53 -6.92
N GLU A 91 -1.94 6.37 -8.17
CA GLU A 91 -2.83 6.44 -9.33
C GLU A 91 -3.77 5.23 -9.37
N GLY A 92 -4.90 5.41 -10.03
CA GLY A 92 -5.93 4.38 -10.16
C GLY A 92 -6.96 4.40 -9.03
N MET A 93 -6.87 5.34 -8.08
CA MET A 93 -7.85 5.45 -6.99
C MET A 93 -8.57 6.80 -7.00
N PHE A 94 -7.89 7.87 -6.61
CA PHE A 94 -8.53 9.17 -6.38
C PHE A 94 -9.06 9.81 -7.66
N GLU A 95 -8.30 9.78 -8.75
CA GLU A 95 -8.69 10.39 -10.03
C GLU A 95 -9.85 9.66 -10.73
N LYS A 96 -10.18 8.45 -10.27
CA LYS A 96 -11.35 7.70 -10.75
C LYS A 96 -12.62 7.99 -9.94
N LEU A 97 -12.50 8.61 -8.77
CA LEU A 97 -13.65 9.03 -7.98
C LEU A 97 -14.36 10.23 -8.64
N GLU A 98 -15.68 10.15 -8.74
CA GLU A 98 -16.49 11.32 -9.13
C GLU A 98 -16.26 12.44 -8.09
N GLY A 99 -16.14 13.68 -8.53
CA GLY A 99 -15.84 14.83 -7.69
C GLY A 99 -14.35 15.08 -7.42
N MET A 100 -13.46 14.25 -7.98
CA MET A 100 -12.01 14.43 -7.93
C MET A 100 -11.47 14.77 -9.31
N GLU A 101 -10.50 15.67 -9.39
CA GLU A 101 -9.91 16.14 -10.64
C GLU A 101 -8.39 16.24 -10.56
N ASN A 102 -7.73 15.85 -11.67
CA ASN A 102 -6.30 16.12 -11.85
C ASN A 102 -6.09 17.61 -12.17
N ILE A 103 -5.33 18.29 -11.34
CA ILE A 103 -5.02 19.71 -11.52
C ILE A 103 -3.54 19.99 -11.23
N VAL A 104 -3.00 21.02 -11.85
CA VAL A 104 -1.69 21.57 -11.50
C VAL A 104 -1.87 22.53 -10.33
N ARG A 105 -1.13 22.31 -9.25
CA ARG A 105 -1.23 23.09 -8.02
C ARG A 105 0.09 23.79 -7.67
N PRO A 106 0.02 25.03 -7.17
CA PRO A 106 1.17 25.69 -6.57
C PRO A 106 1.74 24.87 -5.42
N ILE A 107 3.08 24.82 -5.31
CA ILE A 107 3.76 24.01 -4.30
C ILE A 107 3.41 24.40 -2.87
N GLU A 108 3.10 25.67 -2.62
CA GLU A 108 2.67 26.20 -1.33
C GLU A 108 1.31 25.66 -0.85
N THR A 109 0.55 25.00 -1.72
CA THR A 109 -0.72 24.32 -1.34
C THR A 109 -0.50 22.90 -0.83
N PHE A 110 0.75 22.45 -0.78
CA PHE A 110 1.13 21.15 -0.20
C PHE A 110 1.59 21.36 1.25
N SER A 111 1.38 20.35 2.07
CA SER A 111 1.82 20.36 3.47
C SER A 111 3.35 20.47 3.55
N ALA A 112 3.85 21.63 3.95
CA ALA A 112 5.28 21.97 3.95
C ALA A 112 6.11 21.07 4.89
N TYR A 113 5.50 20.43 5.87
CA TYR A 113 6.15 19.49 6.79
C TYR A 113 6.47 18.12 6.15
N LEU A 114 6.05 17.88 4.91
CA LEU A 114 6.39 16.63 4.22
C LEU A 114 7.76 16.75 3.55
N PRO A 115 8.73 15.84 3.84
CA PRO A 115 10.10 15.96 3.37
C PRO A 115 10.24 16.04 1.84
N TYR A 116 9.40 15.34 1.08
CA TYR A 116 9.44 15.41 -0.37
C TYR A 116 8.96 16.75 -0.92
N VAL A 117 8.10 17.48 -0.20
CA VAL A 117 7.68 18.84 -0.58
C VAL A 117 8.85 19.81 -0.44
N GLN A 118 9.63 19.70 0.64
CA GLN A 118 10.87 20.46 0.81
C GLN A 118 11.87 20.19 -0.33
N THR A 119 11.94 18.93 -0.78
CA THR A 119 12.77 18.57 -1.93
C THR A 119 12.29 19.26 -3.21
N PHE A 120 10.99 19.31 -3.47
CA PHE A 120 10.42 20.03 -4.61
C PHE A 120 10.72 21.52 -4.57
N ILE A 121 10.59 22.14 -3.39
CA ILE A 121 10.94 23.56 -3.18
C ILE A 121 12.42 23.80 -3.47
N THR A 122 13.30 22.92 -2.98
CA THR A 122 14.76 23.01 -3.19
C THR A 122 15.13 22.93 -4.68
N PHE A 123 14.42 22.10 -5.46
CA PHE A 123 14.59 22.04 -6.92
C PHE A 123 13.91 23.19 -7.68
N GLY A 124 13.34 24.14 -6.98
CA GLY A 124 12.71 25.32 -7.59
C GLY A 124 11.40 25.01 -8.32
N MET A 125 10.76 23.89 -8.00
CA MET A 125 9.43 23.55 -8.53
C MET A 125 8.41 24.55 -7.96
N LYS A 126 7.64 25.16 -8.84
CA LYS A 126 6.59 26.11 -8.44
C LYS A 126 5.22 25.47 -8.42
N GLU A 127 5.02 24.47 -9.26
CA GLU A 127 3.73 23.81 -9.48
C GLU A 127 3.96 22.30 -9.64
N VAL A 128 3.01 21.51 -9.15
CA VAL A 128 3.03 20.04 -9.20
C VAL A 128 1.65 19.53 -9.58
N LEU A 129 1.61 18.52 -10.45
CA LEU A 129 0.37 17.79 -10.75
C LEU A 129 -0.12 17.09 -9.49
N SER A 130 -1.39 17.26 -9.17
CA SER A 130 -2.04 16.62 -8.04
C SER A 130 -3.51 16.33 -8.35
N ILE A 131 -4.19 15.70 -7.40
CA ILE A 131 -5.60 15.40 -7.45
C ILE A 131 -6.29 16.25 -6.39
N ASN A 132 -7.35 16.98 -6.78
CA ASN A 132 -8.12 17.83 -5.89
C ASN A 132 -9.59 17.40 -5.86
N CYS A 133 -10.21 17.57 -4.70
CA CYS A 133 -11.64 17.35 -4.56
C CYS A 133 -12.39 18.66 -4.90
N THR A 134 -13.07 18.68 -6.04
CA THR A 134 -13.82 19.83 -6.57
C THR A 134 -15.33 19.65 -6.49
N GLY A 135 -15.80 18.45 -6.16
CA GLY A 135 -17.21 18.09 -6.06
C GLY A 135 -17.48 17.04 -4.97
N ARG A 136 -18.74 16.62 -4.84
CA ARG A 136 -19.09 15.52 -3.92
C ARG A 136 -18.46 14.22 -4.40
N ILE A 137 -17.80 13.52 -3.48
CA ILE A 137 -17.13 12.24 -3.78
C ILE A 137 -18.18 11.14 -3.91
N HIS A 138 -18.12 10.43 -5.05
CA HIS A 138 -18.84 9.18 -5.24
C HIS A 138 -17.95 8.17 -5.94
N ARG A 139 -18.16 6.90 -5.59
CA ARG A 139 -17.56 5.80 -6.34
C ARG A 139 -18.26 5.66 -7.70
N PRO A 140 -17.52 5.57 -8.82
CA PRO A 140 -18.15 5.37 -10.13
C PRO A 140 -18.85 3.99 -10.18
N LYS A 141 -19.96 3.90 -10.91
CA LYS A 141 -20.74 2.64 -11.05
C LYS A 141 -19.94 1.50 -11.66
N THR A 142 -18.91 1.80 -12.41
CA THR A 142 -18.00 0.82 -13.04
C THR A 142 -17.00 0.22 -12.07
N GLY A 143 -16.93 0.74 -10.84
CA GLY A 143 -15.86 0.42 -9.89
C GLY A 143 -14.56 1.15 -10.22
N ILE A 144 -13.61 1.05 -9.29
CA ILE A 144 -12.30 1.68 -9.39
C ILE A 144 -11.26 0.64 -9.83
N HIS A 145 -11.13 -0.47 -9.10
CA HIS A 145 -10.21 -1.59 -9.36
C HIS A 145 -10.93 -2.84 -9.88
N VAL A 146 -12.24 -2.76 -10.10
CA VAL A 146 -13.07 -3.89 -10.54
C VAL A 146 -12.57 -4.48 -11.86
N ALA A 147 -12.30 -3.63 -12.84
CA ALA A 147 -11.80 -4.08 -14.14
C ALA A 147 -10.41 -4.75 -14.04
N ASP A 148 -9.53 -4.21 -13.19
CA ASP A 148 -8.20 -4.75 -12.95
C ASP A 148 -8.28 -6.12 -12.27
N PHE A 149 -9.13 -6.27 -11.26
CA PHE A 149 -9.36 -7.55 -10.60
C PHE A 149 -9.96 -8.59 -11.57
N VAL A 150 -10.95 -8.22 -12.38
CA VAL A 150 -11.55 -9.12 -13.36
C VAL A 150 -10.54 -9.58 -14.40
N TYR A 151 -9.63 -8.69 -14.82
CA TYR A 151 -8.56 -9.05 -15.73
C TYR A 151 -7.56 -10.02 -15.07
N LEU A 152 -7.06 -9.72 -13.87
CA LEU A 152 -6.18 -10.63 -13.12
C LEU A 152 -6.81 -12.01 -12.90
N LYS A 153 -8.11 -12.04 -12.56
CA LYS A 153 -8.88 -13.27 -12.37
C LYS A 153 -8.90 -14.14 -13.62
N SER A 154 -8.86 -13.54 -14.82
CA SER A 154 -8.80 -14.27 -16.09
C SER A 154 -7.44 -14.92 -16.37
N LEU A 155 -6.38 -14.49 -15.68
CA LEU A 155 -5.01 -14.93 -15.88
C LEU A 155 -4.57 -16.04 -14.90
N VAL A 156 -5.38 -16.36 -13.89
CA VAL A 156 -5.05 -17.37 -12.88
C VAL A 156 -6.09 -18.49 -12.86
N PRO A 157 -5.71 -19.72 -12.44
CA PRO A 157 -6.66 -20.80 -12.22
C PRO A 157 -7.72 -20.44 -11.16
N PRO A 158 -8.94 -20.98 -11.23
CA PRO A 158 -10.02 -20.64 -10.29
C PRO A 158 -9.68 -20.81 -8.81
N GLN A 159 -8.87 -21.82 -8.45
CA GLN A 159 -8.43 -22.06 -7.07
C GLN A 159 -7.48 -20.99 -6.55
N ASP A 160 -6.79 -20.26 -7.45
CA ASP A 160 -5.78 -19.23 -7.11
C ASP A 160 -6.36 -17.81 -7.11
N VAL A 161 -7.64 -17.63 -7.42
CA VAL A 161 -8.31 -16.31 -7.39
C VAL A 161 -8.19 -15.66 -6.01
N LYS A 162 -8.25 -16.43 -4.93
CA LYS A 162 -8.05 -15.96 -3.54
C LYS A 162 -6.65 -15.41 -3.27
N ASN A 163 -5.67 -15.78 -4.11
CA ASN A 163 -4.27 -15.36 -3.99
C ASN A 163 -4.02 -14.02 -4.68
N ILE A 164 -4.98 -13.52 -5.47
CA ILE A 164 -4.87 -12.20 -6.08
C ILE A 164 -4.90 -11.15 -5.00
N LYS A 165 -3.88 -10.30 -4.99
CA LYS A 165 -3.77 -9.12 -4.12
C LYS A 165 -4.02 -7.85 -4.93
N ILE A 166 -4.96 -7.04 -4.47
CA ILE A 166 -5.24 -5.72 -5.04
C ILE A 166 -4.60 -4.66 -4.14
N ASN A 167 -3.73 -3.85 -4.75
CA ASN A 167 -3.10 -2.71 -4.12
C ASN A 167 -3.97 -1.47 -4.33
N ILE A 168 -4.31 -0.80 -3.24
CA ILE A 168 -5.17 0.39 -3.21
C ILE A 168 -4.44 1.50 -2.47
N CYS A 169 -4.41 2.71 -3.03
CA CYS A 169 -3.87 3.86 -2.32
C CYS A 169 -4.64 4.11 -1.02
N GLY A 170 -3.93 4.42 0.06
CA GLY A 170 -4.52 4.71 1.37
C GLY A 170 -5.44 5.93 1.35
N PRO A 171 -6.54 5.93 2.12
CA PRO A 171 -7.54 7.01 2.10
C PRO A 171 -7.02 8.33 2.68
N THR A 172 -5.92 8.31 3.41
CA THR A 172 -5.33 9.46 4.09
C THR A 172 -4.43 10.29 3.16
N TRP A 173 -3.97 9.71 2.03
CA TRP A 173 -2.87 10.23 1.24
C TRP A 173 -3.07 11.66 0.72
N MET A 174 -4.22 11.95 0.11
CA MET A 174 -4.47 13.30 -0.43
C MET A 174 -4.64 14.32 0.69
N HIS A 175 -5.28 13.95 1.79
CA HIS A 175 -5.46 14.83 2.94
C HIS A 175 -4.12 15.16 3.63
N LEU A 176 -3.23 14.18 3.81
CA LEU A 176 -1.89 14.42 4.34
C LEU A 176 -1.09 15.38 3.44
N ARG A 177 -1.18 15.20 2.11
CA ARG A 177 -0.45 16.00 1.13
C ARG A 177 -0.82 17.48 1.14
N HIS A 178 -2.08 17.80 1.38
CA HIS A 178 -2.64 19.14 1.18
C HIS A 178 -3.18 19.78 2.46
N GLY A 179 -3.34 19.02 3.54
CA GLY A 179 -4.02 19.46 4.74
C GLY A 179 -5.51 19.75 4.52
N ALA A 180 -6.23 20.02 5.59
CA ALA A 180 -7.66 20.30 5.54
C ALA A 180 -8.01 21.48 4.61
N GLU A 181 -7.16 22.52 4.58
CA GLU A 181 -7.44 23.74 3.82
C GLU A 181 -7.36 23.57 2.30
N ASN A 182 -6.57 22.60 1.83
CA ASN A 182 -6.25 22.48 0.40
C ASN A 182 -6.69 21.15 -0.22
N THR A 183 -7.27 20.22 0.55
CA THR A 183 -7.67 18.90 0.04
C THR A 183 -8.95 18.95 -0.76
N TYR A 184 -9.90 19.78 -0.36
CA TYR A 184 -11.24 19.84 -0.94
C TYR A 184 -11.75 21.29 -1.06
N ASP A 185 -12.75 21.49 -1.92
CA ASP A 185 -13.46 22.78 -2.02
C ASP A 185 -14.39 22.96 -0.82
N HIS A 186 -14.17 24.03 -0.05
CA HIS A 186 -14.95 24.37 1.15
C HIS A 186 -16.39 24.78 0.85
N SER A 187 -16.74 25.05 -0.41
CA SER A 187 -18.14 25.21 -0.82
C SER A 187 -18.87 23.86 -0.92
N VAL A 188 -18.13 22.75 -1.09
CA VAL A 188 -18.64 21.38 -1.17
C VAL A 188 -18.62 20.69 0.19
N TYR A 189 -17.47 20.76 0.88
CA TYR A 189 -17.24 20.16 2.21
C TYR A 189 -16.85 21.26 3.20
N LYS A 190 -17.58 21.35 4.29
CA LYS A 190 -17.33 22.37 5.33
C LYS A 190 -16.17 22.01 6.25
N ASP A 191 -15.91 20.71 6.38
CA ASP A 191 -14.94 20.14 7.32
C ASP A 191 -14.49 18.74 6.86
N ASP A 192 -13.45 18.23 7.51
CA ASP A 192 -12.89 16.90 7.27
C ASP A 192 -13.92 15.79 7.54
N GLU A 193 -14.82 15.96 8.49
CA GLU A 193 -15.81 14.92 8.82
C GLU A 193 -16.73 14.65 7.64
N MET A 194 -17.20 15.69 6.97
CA MET A 194 -18.03 15.56 5.77
C MET A 194 -17.25 14.96 4.60
N TYR A 195 -16.01 15.40 4.38
CA TYR A 195 -15.13 14.87 3.33
C TYR A 195 -14.83 13.39 3.55
N PHE A 196 -14.40 13.01 4.75
CA PHE A 196 -14.10 11.63 5.08
C PHE A 196 -15.34 10.73 5.06
N ALA A 197 -16.52 11.22 5.38
CA ALA A 197 -17.75 10.41 5.32
C ALA A 197 -18.03 9.90 3.89
N ASP A 198 -17.92 10.76 2.88
CA ASP A 198 -18.12 10.37 1.49
C ASP A 198 -16.97 9.49 0.99
N LEU A 199 -15.73 9.79 1.39
CA LEU A 199 -14.58 8.96 1.06
C LEU A 199 -14.70 7.54 1.64
N VAL A 200 -15.12 7.41 2.91
CA VAL A 200 -15.43 6.12 3.56
C VAL A 200 -16.43 5.34 2.74
N GLN A 201 -17.53 5.98 2.33
CA GLN A 201 -18.56 5.32 1.55
C GLN A 201 -18.01 4.77 0.22
N ALA A 202 -17.21 5.56 -0.49
CA ALA A 202 -16.61 5.15 -1.75
C ALA A 202 -15.68 3.93 -1.59
N TYR A 203 -14.82 3.93 -0.55
CA TYR A 203 -13.96 2.77 -0.24
C TYR A 203 -14.77 1.54 0.17
N VAL A 204 -15.77 1.69 1.02
CA VAL A 204 -16.65 0.57 1.45
C VAL A 204 -17.32 -0.09 0.25
N GLU A 205 -17.85 0.70 -0.69
CA GLU A 205 -18.48 0.19 -1.91
C GLU A 205 -17.49 -0.56 -2.79
N GLU A 206 -16.25 -0.05 -2.94
CA GLU A 206 -15.20 -0.71 -3.70
C GLU A 206 -14.77 -2.04 -3.09
N LEU A 207 -14.46 -2.06 -1.79
CA LEU A 207 -14.10 -3.29 -1.07
C LEU A 207 -15.21 -4.34 -1.16
N LYS A 208 -16.47 -3.92 -1.06
CA LYS A 208 -17.63 -4.78 -1.15
C LYS A 208 -17.74 -5.44 -2.51
N GLU A 209 -17.62 -4.69 -3.60
CA GLU A 209 -17.72 -5.25 -4.94
C GLU A 209 -16.56 -6.18 -5.26
N LEU A 210 -15.33 -5.80 -4.94
CA LEU A 210 -14.16 -6.67 -5.08
C LEU A 210 -14.34 -8.01 -4.35
N TYR A 211 -14.87 -7.96 -3.11
CA TYR A 211 -15.15 -9.19 -2.34
C TYR A 211 -16.17 -10.09 -3.06
N TYR A 212 -17.27 -9.54 -3.57
CA TYR A 212 -18.28 -10.32 -4.28
C TYR A 212 -17.78 -10.90 -5.60
N LEU A 213 -16.79 -10.27 -6.23
CA LEU A 213 -16.12 -10.81 -7.41
C LEU A 213 -15.15 -11.94 -7.10
N GLY A 214 -14.81 -12.15 -5.81
CA GLY A 214 -13.93 -13.21 -5.32
C GLY A 214 -12.61 -12.73 -4.74
N CYS A 215 -12.35 -11.43 -4.65
CA CYS A 215 -11.16 -10.91 -3.99
C CYS A 215 -11.15 -11.28 -2.49
N ARG A 216 -9.97 -11.71 -2.00
CA ARG A 216 -9.77 -12.08 -0.58
C ARG A 216 -8.55 -11.43 0.04
N ASN A 217 -7.78 -10.64 -0.74
CA ASN A 217 -6.55 -10.02 -0.30
C ASN A 217 -6.47 -8.60 -0.85
N ILE A 218 -6.47 -7.61 0.03
CA ILE A 218 -6.32 -6.20 -0.30
C ILE A 218 -5.20 -5.61 0.55
N GLN A 219 -4.31 -4.88 -0.09
CA GLN A 219 -3.25 -4.11 0.54
C GLN A 219 -3.49 -2.62 0.32
N PHE A 220 -3.59 -1.87 1.42
CA PHE A 220 -3.49 -0.43 1.35
C PHE A 220 -2.02 -0.01 1.32
N ASP A 221 -1.65 0.76 0.30
CA ASP A 221 -0.34 1.39 0.19
C ASP A 221 -0.45 2.83 0.70
N ASP A 222 0.05 3.07 1.92
CA ASP A 222 -0.12 4.34 2.58
C ASP A 222 1.14 4.76 3.34
N PRO A 223 1.95 5.64 2.78
CA PRO A 223 3.14 6.16 3.45
C PRO A 223 2.83 7.12 4.61
N THR A 224 1.57 7.54 4.76
CA THR A 224 1.13 8.49 5.78
C THR A 224 1.65 8.14 7.17
N PHE A 225 1.47 6.89 7.61
CA PHE A 225 1.87 6.48 8.96
C PHE A 225 3.40 6.44 9.16
N ALA A 226 4.17 6.26 8.09
CA ALA A 226 5.63 6.33 8.17
C ALA A 226 6.12 7.78 8.38
N PHE A 227 5.42 8.79 7.84
CA PHE A 227 5.77 10.18 8.09
C PHE A 227 5.65 10.57 9.57
N PHE A 228 4.72 9.99 10.31
CA PHE A 228 4.62 10.19 11.76
C PHE A 228 5.78 9.55 12.56
N CYS A 229 6.64 8.76 11.93
CA CYS A 229 7.86 8.23 12.55
C CYS A 229 9.01 9.23 12.53
N ALA A 230 8.99 10.24 11.65
CA ALA A 230 10.06 11.19 11.45
C ALA A 230 9.92 12.41 12.38
N ASP A 231 10.93 12.69 13.20
CA ASP A 231 10.90 13.86 14.09
C ASP A 231 10.73 15.16 13.33
N SER A 232 11.41 15.33 12.20
CA SER A 232 11.28 16.52 11.35
C SER A 232 9.85 16.75 10.82
N THR A 233 9.09 15.68 10.57
CA THR A 233 7.68 15.81 10.17
C THR A 233 6.81 16.25 11.34
N ILE A 234 7.04 15.70 12.53
CA ILE A 234 6.30 16.07 13.74
C ILE A 234 6.58 17.54 14.13
N GLU A 235 7.85 17.93 14.14
CA GLU A 235 8.26 19.32 14.40
C GLU A 235 7.63 20.27 13.38
N GLY A 236 7.66 19.93 12.09
CA GLY A 236 7.03 20.74 11.05
C GLY A 236 5.51 20.80 11.15
N MET A 237 4.84 19.75 11.61
CA MET A 237 3.41 19.76 11.93
C MET A 237 3.11 20.72 13.08
N GLU A 238 3.91 20.70 14.15
CA GLU A 238 3.78 21.60 15.29
C GLU A 238 3.97 23.06 14.87
N GLU A 239 5.02 23.36 14.09
CA GLU A 239 5.25 24.70 13.52
C GLU A 239 4.09 25.18 12.64
N ALA A 240 3.45 24.26 11.91
CA ALA A 240 2.26 24.55 11.10
C ALA A 240 0.95 24.63 11.92
N GLY A 241 1.00 24.44 13.24
CA GLY A 241 -0.19 24.40 14.11
C GLY A 241 -1.06 23.17 13.96
N VAL A 242 -0.50 22.08 13.41
CA VAL A 242 -1.19 20.80 13.22
C VAL A 242 -0.92 19.90 14.44
N ASP A 243 -1.98 19.51 15.14
CA ASP A 243 -1.90 18.52 16.22
C ASP A 243 -1.70 17.12 15.62
N SER A 244 -0.45 16.66 15.64
CA SER A 244 -0.04 15.38 15.05
C SER A 244 -0.74 14.17 15.69
N GLU A 245 -0.98 14.20 17.02
CA GLU A 245 -1.67 13.09 17.71
C GLU A 245 -3.15 13.02 17.32
N LYS A 246 -3.81 14.17 17.24
CA LYS A 246 -5.21 14.26 16.80
C LYS A 246 -5.35 13.83 15.33
N LEU A 247 -4.43 14.26 14.48
CA LEU A 247 -4.43 13.88 13.06
C LEU A 247 -4.20 12.38 12.90
N PHE A 248 -3.26 11.80 13.67
CA PHE A 248 -3.02 10.36 13.69
C PHE A 248 -4.28 9.56 14.11
N ASP A 249 -4.97 10.01 15.17
CA ASP A 249 -6.21 9.38 15.61
C ASP A 249 -7.33 9.52 14.57
N THR A 250 -7.40 10.65 13.88
CA THR A 250 -8.36 10.88 12.78
C THR A 250 -8.13 9.88 11.65
N TYR A 251 -6.88 9.62 11.26
CA TYR A 251 -6.55 8.68 10.21
C TYR A 251 -6.81 7.23 10.62
N ILE A 252 -6.53 6.85 11.88
CA ILE A 252 -6.93 5.53 12.40
C ILE A 252 -8.46 5.37 12.35
N LYS A 253 -9.20 6.40 12.75
CA LYS A 253 -10.66 6.39 12.70
C LYS A 253 -11.17 6.21 11.27
N LEU A 254 -10.62 6.96 10.31
CA LEU A 254 -10.96 6.87 8.89
C LEU A 254 -10.83 5.44 8.36
N TYR A 255 -9.68 4.79 8.60
CA TYR A 255 -9.48 3.40 8.24
C TYR A 255 -10.48 2.45 8.92
N ASN A 256 -10.70 2.64 10.21
CA ASN A 256 -11.62 1.79 10.98
C ASN A 256 -13.07 1.93 10.52
N ASP A 257 -13.49 3.13 10.11
CA ASP A 257 -14.83 3.36 9.55
C ASP A 257 -14.99 2.64 8.20
N ILE A 258 -13.95 2.61 7.34
CA ILE A 258 -13.93 1.83 6.10
C ILE A 258 -14.02 0.33 6.40
N LEU A 259 -13.30 -0.15 7.39
CA LEU A 259 -13.12 -1.58 7.68
C LEU A 259 -14.19 -2.16 8.63
N LYS A 260 -15.03 -1.31 9.22
CA LYS A 260 -15.99 -1.68 10.27
C LYS A 260 -16.91 -2.86 9.91
N ASN A 261 -17.31 -2.92 8.65
CA ASN A 261 -18.30 -3.91 8.19
C ASN A 261 -17.72 -4.81 7.09
N ARG A 262 -16.39 -4.91 6.99
CA ARG A 262 -15.76 -5.79 5.99
C ARG A 262 -16.07 -7.26 6.27
N PRO A 263 -16.17 -8.09 5.21
CA PRO A 263 -16.32 -9.52 5.40
C PRO A 263 -15.12 -10.14 6.14
N ALA A 264 -15.40 -11.12 6.98
CA ALA A 264 -14.36 -11.78 7.77
C ALA A 264 -13.29 -12.46 6.90
N GLU A 265 -13.65 -12.95 5.73
CA GLU A 265 -12.73 -13.63 4.81
C GLU A 265 -11.88 -12.67 3.94
N LEU A 266 -12.13 -11.37 4.03
CA LEU A 266 -11.33 -10.37 3.33
C LEU A 266 -10.14 -9.97 4.20
N THR A 267 -8.95 -10.38 3.83
CA THR A 267 -7.70 -9.98 4.49
C THR A 267 -7.29 -8.58 4.05
N ILE A 268 -6.96 -7.75 5.00
CA ILE A 268 -6.50 -6.37 4.76
C ILE A 268 -5.08 -6.21 5.31
N GLY A 269 -4.16 -5.87 4.41
CA GLY A 269 -2.80 -5.44 4.74
C GLY A 269 -2.65 -3.92 4.67
N LEU A 270 -1.72 -3.38 5.44
CA LEU A 270 -1.27 -1.99 5.34
C LEU A 270 0.23 -1.97 5.09
N HIS A 271 0.66 -1.40 3.98
CA HIS A 271 2.05 -1.08 3.71
C HIS A 271 2.33 0.39 4.04
N THR A 272 3.31 0.61 4.93
CA THR A 272 3.78 1.95 5.32
C THR A 272 5.13 2.23 4.69
N CYS A 273 5.11 2.85 3.50
CA CYS A 273 6.30 3.16 2.74
C CYS A 273 7.03 4.40 3.29
N ARG A 274 8.37 4.37 3.29
CA ARG A 274 9.23 5.52 3.64
C ARG A 274 9.66 6.36 2.44
N GLY A 275 9.06 6.10 1.30
CA GLY A 275 9.41 6.69 0.01
C GLY A 275 10.23 5.74 -0.85
N ASN A 276 9.90 5.71 -2.12
CA ASN A 276 10.55 4.85 -3.09
C ASN A 276 10.54 5.50 -4.48
N TYR A 277 11.48 6.41 -4.68
CA TYR A 277 11.67 7.11 -5.94
C TYR A 277 13.08 6.89 -6.48
N LYS A 278 13.23 6.05 -7.51
CA LYS A 278 14.53 5.73 -8.13
C LYS A 278 15.60 5.31 -7.10
N GLY A 279 15.20 4.47 -6.13
CA GLY A 279 16.06 4.01 -5.05
C GLY A 279 16.21 4.97 -3.87
N MET A 280 15.69 6.18 -3.94
CA MET A 280 15.69 7.16 -2.84
C MET A 280 14.52 6.93 -1.88
N HIS A 281 14.65 7.47 -0.66
CA HIS A 281 13.59 7.54 0.34
C HIS A 281 13.41 9.00 0.81
N TYR A 282 12.30 9.28 1.46
CA TYR A 282 11.97 10.63 1.95
C TYR A 282 11.81 10.70 3.48
N CYS A 283 11.63 9.56 4.14
CA CYS A 283 11.32 9.51 5.55
C CYS A 283 12.24 8.50 6.28
N GLU A 284 12.75 8.91 7.43
CA GLU A 284 13.54 8.10 8.36
C GLU A 284 12.90 8.12 9.75
N GLY A 285 13.26 7.19 10.61
CA GLY A 285 12.80 7.07 11.98
C GLY A 285 12.19 5.70 12.29
N GLY A 286 12.38 5.20 13.51
CA GLY A 286 11.80 3.94 13.97
C GLY A 286 10.29 4.00 14.12
N TYR A 287 9.65 2.84 14.12
CA TYR A 287 8.19 2.75 14.36
C TYR A 287 7.82 2.96 15.84
N ASP A 288 8.78 3.22 16.74
CA ASP A 288 8.58 3.33 18.19
C ASP A 288 7.46 4.30 18.56
N ARG A 289 7.42 5.47 17.91
CA ARG A 289 6.41 6.50 18.15
C ARG A 289 4.99 6.01 17.83
N VAL A 290 4.82 5.22 16.76
CA VAL A 290 3.50 4.90 16.21
C VAL A 290 3.02 3.48 16.53
N ALA A 291 3.94 2.54 16.76
CA ALA A 291 3.65 1.11 16.79
C ALA A 291 2.57 0.72 17.79
N GLN A 292 2.69 1.18 19.04
CA GLN A 292 1.71 0.82 20.07
C GLN A 292 0.29 1.22 19.67
N LYS A 293 0.12 2.43 19.14
CA LYS A 293 -1.18 2.97 18.74
C LYS A 293 -1.65 2.34 17.43
N LEU A 294 -0.76 2.29 16.43
CA LEU A 294 -1.05 1.75 15.11
C LEU A 294 -1.46 0.27 15.19
N PHE A 295 -0.63 -0.57 15.83
CA PHE A 295 -0.88 -2.00 15.88
C PHE A 295 -2.12 -2.38 16.67
N ASN A 296 -2.43 -1.65 17.75
CA ASN A 296 -3.54 -2.00 18.64
C ASN A 296 -4.86 -1.35 18.25
N LYS A 297 -4.85 -0.20 17.54
CA LYS A 297 -6.08 0.53 17.24
C LYS A 297 -6.55 0.38 15.79
N LEU A 298 -5.65 0.15 14.83
CA LEU A 298 -6.02 0.04 13.42
C LEU A 298 -6.56 -1.36 13.11
N SER A 299 -7.68 -1.46 12.40
CA SER A 299 -8.42 -2.72 12.18
C SER A 299 -7.97 -3.53 10.95
N VAL A 300 -6.68 -3.45 10.58
CA VAL A 300 -6.07 -4.30 9.53
C VAL A 300 -5.65 -5.66 10.10
N ASP A 301 -5.40 -6.65 9.24
CA ASP A 301 -4.96 -7.99 9.64
C ASP A 301 -3.44 -8.13 9.68
N CYS A 302 -2.73 -7.39 8.82
CA CYS A 302 -1.27 -7.44 8.76
C CYS A 302 -0.65 -6.10 8.37
N TYR A 303 0.64 -5.96 8.70
CA TYR A 303 1.44 -4.77 8.39
C TYR A 303 2.64 -5.16 7.56
N TYR A 304 2.87 -4.49 6.44
CA TYR A 304 4.06 -4.57 5.61
C TYR A 304 5.01 -3.44 6.02
N LEU A 305 6.06 -3.77 6.75
CA LEU A 305 6.97 -2.79 7.37
C LEU A 305 8.36 -2.87 6.76
N GLU A 306 8.94 -1.72 6.42
CA GLU A 306 10.31 -1.64 5.92
C GLU A 306 11.32 -1.80 7.07
N TYR A 307 12.23 -2.79 6.93
CA TYR A 307 13.30 -3.09 7.88
C TYR A 307 14.59 -3.54 7.19
N ASP A 308 14.82 -3.09 5.95
CA ASP A 308 15.97 -3.47 5.13
C ASP A 308 17.29 -2.78 5.55
N ASN A 309 17.23 -1.68 6.32
CA ASN A 309 18.40 -0.98 6.84
C ASN A 309 18.05 -0.08 8.04
N ASP A 310 19.07 0.62 8.58
CA ASP A 310 19.00 1.40 9.81
C ASP A 310 18.04 2.60 9.80
N ARG A 311 17.62 3.11 8.60
CA ARG A 311 16.64 4.20 8.51
C ARG A 311 15.29 3.88 9.13
N ALA A 312 14.98 2.59 9.25
CA ALA A 312 13.73 2.11 9.83
C ALA A 312 13.79 1.94 11.36
N GLY A 313 14.95 2.21 11.99
CA GLY A 313 15.18 1.96 13.40
C GLY A 313 15.28 0.47 13.74
N SER A 314 15.09 0.15 15.02
CA SER A 314 15.15 -1.22 15.54
C SER A 314 13.85 -1.99 15.33
N LEU A 315 13.89 -3.32 15.56
CA LEU A 315 12.71 -4.19 15.58
C LEU A 315 11.92 -4.12 16.91
N GLU A 316 12.39 -3.38 17.91
CA GLU A 316 11.72 -3.22 19.21
C GLU A 316 10.21 -2.92 19.16
N PRO A 317 9.71 -2.10 18.22
CA PRO A 317 8.28 -1.86 18.07
C PRO A 317 7.41 -3.11 17.90
N LEU A 318 7.99 -4.23 17.42
CA LEU A 318 7.25 -5.48 17.21
C LEU A 318 6.72 -6.12 18.49
N LYS A 319 7.28 -5.79 19.66
CA LYS A 319 6.72 -6.21 20.96
C LYS A 319 5.28 -5.73 21.20
N HIS A 320 4.85 -4.69 20.49
CA HIS A 320 3.48 -4.17 20.57
C HIS A 320 2.50 -4.87 19.62
N LEU A 321 2.95 -5.85 18.80
CA LEU A 321 2.10 -6.56 17.85
C LEU A 321 1.03 -7.40 18.60
N PRO A 322 -0.28 -7.20 18.33
CA PRO A 322 -1.34 -8.01 18.94
C PRO A 322 -1.30 -9.48 18.48
N LEU A 323 -1.91 -10.38 19.24
CA LEU A 323 -1.95 -11.82 18.89
C LEU A 323 -2.63 -12.11 17.55
N ASN A 324 -3.64 -11.35 17.21
CA ASN A 324 -4.46 -11.56 16.02
C ASN A 324 -3.94 -10.91 14.75
N LYS A 325 -2.71 -10.36 14.76
CA LYS A 325 -2.13 -9.69 13.60
C LYS A 325 -0.82 -10.29 13.17
N ALA A 326 -0.56 -10.26 11.87
CA ALA A 326 0.71 -10.64 11.28
C ALA A 326 1.56 -9.40 10.95
N VAL A 327 2.87 -9.59 10.87
CA VAL A 327 3.80 -8.63 10.29
C VAL A 327 4.52 -9.26 9.11
N VAL A 328 4.57 -8.54 8.01
CA VAL A 328 5.36 -8.87 6.82
C VAL A 328 6.61 -8.02 6.89
N LEU A 329 7.72 -8.65 7.24
CA LEU A 329 9.01 -8.00 7.43
C LEU A 329 9.68 -7.75 6.08
N GLY A 330 9.80 -6.50 5.70
CA GLY A 330 10.49 -6.06 4.50
C GLY A 330 11.99 -6.03 4.73
N LEU A 331 12.65 -7.16 4.59
CA LEU A 331 14.07 -7.36 4.91
C LEU A 331 14.98 -7.37 3.67
N VAL A 332 14.42 -7.49 2.48
CA VAL A 332 15.16 -7.50 1.21
C VAL A 332 15.03 -6.14 0.55
N THR A 333 16.16 -5.45 0.28
CA THR A 333 16.11 -4.14 -0.35
C THR A 333 15.71 -4.22 -1.83
N THR A 334 14.84 -3.31 -2.30
CA THR A 334 14.56 -3.11 -3.72
C THR A 334 15.35 -1.93 -4.30
N LYS A 335 16.16 -1.25 -3.48
CA LYS A 335 16.85 0.01 -3.84
C LYS A 335 18.21 -0.22 -4.49
N SER A 336 18.74 -1.42 -4.42
CA SER A 336 20.00 -1.81 -5.06
C SER A 336 19.96 -3.27 -5.50
N GLY A 337 20.80 -3.65 -6.46
CA GLY A 337 20.96 -5.03 -6.95
C GLY A 337 21.71 -5.96 -6.00
N THR A 338 22.31 -5.44 -4.92
CA THR A 338 22.98 -6.27 -3.90
C THR A 338 22.01 -7.26 -3.30
N LEU A 339 22.35 -8.55 -3.32
CA LEU A 339 21.54 -9.61 -2.79
C LEU A 339 21.94 -9.90 -1.34
N GLU A 340 20.97 -9.91 -0.47
CA GLU A 340 21.09 -10.34 0.92
C GLU A 340 21.32 -11.85 1.01
N THR A 341 21.89 -12.33 2.11
CA THR A 341 22.00 -13.78 2.36
C THR A 341 20.81 -14.32 3.15
N VAL A 342 20.57 -15.62 3.01
CA VAL A 342 19.53 -16.33 3.77
C VAL A 342 19.81 -16.22 5.27
N GLU A 343 21.07 -16.29 5.67
CA GLU A 343 21.53 -16.21 7.04
C GLU A 343 21.23 -14.84 7.65
N GLU A 344 21.56 -13.76 6.96
CA GLU A 344 21.25 -12.38 7.42
C GLU A 344 19.74 -12.19 7.64
N ILE A 345 18.91 -12.65 6.70
CA ILE A 345 17.45 -12.51 6.83
C ILE A 345 16.92 -13.38 7.97
N ARG A 346 17.44 -14.61 8.14
CA ARG A 346 17.05 -15.49 9.25
C ARG A 346 17.39 -14.89 10.60
N ASP A 347 18.59 -14.33 10.76
CA ASP A 347 19.00 -13.69 12.01
C ASP A 347 18.07 -12.52 12.37
N ARG A 348 17.63 -11.73 11.39
CA ARG A 348 16.65 -10.66 11.59
C ARG A 348 15.26 -11.20 11.94
N VAL A 349 14.84 -12.32 11.35
CA VAL A 349 13.57 -12.98 11.72
C VAL A 349 13.66 -13.54 13.14
N ASP A 350 14.78 -14.14 13.55
CA ASP A 350 14.98 -14.66 14.89
C ASP A 350 14.95 -13.52 15.94
N GLU A 351 15.59 -12.38 15.67
CA GLU A 351 15.49 -11.17 16.50
C GLU A 351 14.02 -10.70 16.62
N ALA A 352 13.30 -10.63 15.51
CA ALA A 352 11.88 -10.25 15.53
C ALA A 352 11.02 -11.23 16.35
N VAL A 353 11.29 -12.53 16.26
CA VAL A 353 10.59 -13.55 17.05
C VAL A 353 10.81 -13.32 18.54
N ASP A 354 12.05 -13.09 18.97
CA ASP A 354 12.39 -12.89 20.36
C ASP A 354 11.66 -11.65 20.93
N LEU A 355 11.63 -10.54 20.19
CA LEU A 355 10.92 -9.32 20.58
C LEU A 355 9.38 -9.53 20.63
N ILE A 356 8.82 -10.22 19.65
CA ILE A 356 7.38 -10.54 19.63
C ILE A 356 7.02 -11.44 20.81
N MET A 357 7.87 -12.39 21.21
CA MET A 357 7.65 -13.24 22.39
C MET A 357 7.54 -12.43 23.68
N GLU A 358 8.29 -11.32 23.80
CA GLU A 358 8.26 -10.42 24.96
C GLU A 358 7.01 -9.54 25.02
N GLY A 359 6.22 -9.52 23.96
CA GLY A 359 5.01 -8.70 23.86
C GLY A 359 3.96 -9.01 24.95
N ASN A 360 2.93 -8.18 25.01
CA ASN A 360 1.83 -8.37 25.95
C ASN A 360 0.53 -8.73 25.20
N PRO A 361 -0.03 -9.94 25.44
CA PRO A 361 0.47 -11.00 26.33
C PRO A 361 1.73 -11.70 25.77
N LYS A 362 2.55 -12.25 26.66
CA LYS A 362 3.69 -13.09 26.26
C LYS A 362 3.20 -14.31 25.46
N ARG A 363 4.00 -14.74 24.50
CA ARG A 363 3.65 -15.88 23.61
C ARG A 363 4.83 -16.82 23.41
N SER A 364 4.53 -18.04 22.97
CA SER A 364 5.58 -19.01 22.64
C SER A 364 6.32 -18.60 21.37
N ARG A 365 7.56 -19.09 21.21
CA ARG A 365 8.36 -18.89 19.98
C ARG A 365 7.60 -19.35 18.73
N ALA A 366 6.93 -20.51 18.79
CA ALA A 366 6.13 -21.02 17.67
C ALA A 366 4.99 -20.06 17.29
N TYR A 367 4.33 -19.46 18.30
CA TYR A 367 3.28 -18.49 18.02
C TYR A 367 3.86 -17.19 17.43
N ALA A 368 4.95 -16.67 18.00
CA ALA A 368 5.61 -15.46 17.51
C ALA A 368 6.10 -15.64 16.06
N LEU A 369 6.76 -16.76 15.77
CA LEU A 369 7.18 -17.11 14.42
C LEU A 369 5.97 -17.21 13.46
N ASN A 370 4.83 -17.71 13.95
CA ASN A 370 3.61 -17.82 13.14
C ASN A 370 3.02 -16.45 12.78
N GLN A 371 3.36 -15.36 13.49
CA GLN A 371 2.93 -14.01 13.16
C GLN A 371 3.80 -13.32 12.09
N ILE A 372 4.89 -13.95 11.62
CA ILE A 372 5.86 -13.35 10.71
C ILE A 372 5.72 -13.92 9.30
N CYS A 373 5.77 -13.01 8.32
CA CYS A 373 6.02 -13.28 6.91
C CYS A 373 7.22 -12.42 6.46
N VAL A 374 7.84 -12.75 5.33
CA VAL A 374 9.00 -12.02 4.78
C VAL A 374 8.70 -11.46 3.40
N SER A 375 9.27 -10.30 3.09
CA SER A 375 9.09 -9.63 1.80
C SER A 375 10.27 -8.71 1.46
N PRO A 376 10.33 -8.18 0.23
CA PRO A 376 11.07 -6.95 -0.02
C PRO A 376 10.49 -5.79 0.80
N GLN A 377 11.32 -4.79 1.12
CA GLN A 377 10.92 -3.68 1.98
C GLN A 377 9.85 -2.78 1.34
N CYS A 378 9.83 -2.66 0.01
CA CYS A 378 8.87 -1.89 -0.78
C CYS A 378 8.65 -2.55 -2.14
N GLY A 379 7.85 -1.95 -3.01
CA GLY A 379 7.76 -2.34 -4.41
C GLY A 379 9.06 -2.08 -5.18
N PHE A 380 9.23 -2.72 -6.33
CA PHE A 380 10.38 -2.51 -7.23
C PHE A 380 10.23 -1.25 -8.09
N ALA A 381 9.01 -0.78 -8.26
CA ALA A 381 8.72 0.39 -9.07
C ALA A 381 7.45 1.12 -8.59
N SER A 382 7.56 1.87 -7.50
CA SER A 382 6.47 2.70 -6.96
C SER A 382 6.18 3.93 -7.86
N VAL A 383 7.09 4.22 -8.78
CA VAL A 383 6.94 5.15 -9.90
C VAL A 383 7.30 4.42 -11.20
N ALA A 384 6.82 4.92 -12.34
CA ALA A 384 6.97 4.25 -13.64
C ALA A 384 8.43 3.94 -14.00
N GLU A 385 9.36 4.82 -13.63
CA GLU A 385 10.78 4.65 -13.93
C GLU A 385 11.44 3.49 -13.17
N GLY A 386 10.86 3.07 -12.04
CA GLY A 386 11.37 1.98 -11.23
C GLY A 386 12.63 2.34 -10.41
N ASN A 387 13.07 1.38 -9.62
CA ASN A 387 14.31 1.45 -8.88
C ASN A 387 15.51 1.10 -9.79
N PRO A 388 16.75 1.51 -9.43
CA PRO A 388 17.94 1.30 -10.26
C PRO A 388 18.46 -0.15 -10.16
N ILE A 389 17.61 -1.10 -10.54
CA ILE A 389 17.89 -2.54 -10.59
C ILE A 389 17.40 -3.12 -11.91
N THR A 390 17.95 -4.28 -12.29
CA THR A 390 17.55 -5.03 -13.47
C THR A 390 16.40 -6.00 -13.19
N GLU A 391 15.72 -6.46 -14.23
CA GLU A 391 14.71 -7.52 -14.12
C GLU A 391 15.29 -8.83 -13.53
N GLN A 392 16.57 -9.12 -13.83
CA GLN A 392 17.23 -10.30 -13.26
C GLN A 392 17.47 -10.15 -11.76
N GLU A 393 17.90 -8.98 -11.30
CA GLU A 393 18.06 -8.69 -9.86
C GLU A 393 16.72 -8.72 -9.15
N GLN A 394 15.66 -8.15 -9.75
CA GLN A 394 14.28 -8.30 -9.23
C GLN A 394 13.90 -9.78 -9.06
N ARG A 395 14.18 -10.62 -10.09
CA ARG A 395 13.91 -12.07 -10.04
C ARG A 395 14.69 -12.75 -8.90
N GLN A 396 15.98 -12.43 -8.77
CA GLN A 396 16.83 -13.01 -7.73
C GLN A 396 16.35 -12.64 -6.32
N LYS A 397 15.95 -11.38 -6.11
CA LYS A 397 15.43 -10.91 -4.81
C LYS A 397 14.11 -11.58 -4.43
N LEU A 398 13.18 -11.73 -5.35
CA LEU A 398 11.93 -12.46 -5.09
C LEU A 398 12.18 -13.96 -4.88
N ALA A 399 13.09 -14.56 -5.63
CA ALA A 399 13.50 -15.97 -5.42
C ALA A 399 14.14 -16.17 -4.04
N LEU A 400 14.97 -15.21 -3.58
CA LEU A 400 15.53 -15.21 -2.23
C LEU A 400 14.44 -15.18 -1.16
N VAL A 401 13.43 -14.32 -1.30
CA VAL A 401 12.30 -14.26 -0.36
C VAL A 401 11.59 -15.62 -0.27
N VAL A 402 11.36 -16.27 -1.40
CA VAL A 402 10.74 -17.62 -1.44
C VAL A 402 11.65 -18.67 -0.79
N GLU A 403 12.95 -18.63 -1.06
CA GLU A 403 13.93 -19.55 -0.46
C GLU A 403 13.99 -19.40 1.06
N VAL A 404 14.08 -18.16 1.53
CA VAL A 404 14.10 -17.81 2.96
C VAL A 404 12.83 -18.32 3.64
N ALA A 405 11.66 -18.05 3.06
CA ALA A 405 10.39 -18.49 3.62
C ALA A 405 10.34 -20.01 3.79
N LYS A 406 10.78 -20.79 2.79
CA LYS A 406 10.89 -22.24 2.88
C LYS A 406 11.82 -22.71 3.99
N LYS A 407 12.99 -22.08 4.13
CA LYS A 407 14.00 -22.48 5.14
C LYS A 407 13.62 -22.13 6.58
N ILE A 408 12.76 -21.12 6.77
CA ILE A 408 12.38 -20.64 8.12
C ILE A 408 11.07 -21.24 8.58
N PHE A 409 10.09 -21.43 7.69
CA PHE A 409 8.71 -21.78 8.07
C PHE A 409 8.30 -23.22 7.73
N GLU A 410 9.08 -23.95 6.90
CA GLU A 410 8.89 -25.37 6.58
C GLU A 410 9.91 -26.26 7.35
#